data_7207525beeb47051daa2f56c39fff5ea
#
_entry.id   7207525beeb47051daa2f56c39fff5ea
#
_cell.length_a   1.000
_cell.length_b   1.000
_cell.length_c   1.000
_cell.angle_alpha   90.00
_cell.angle_beta   90.00
_cell.angle_gamma   90.00
#
_symmetry.space_group_name_H-M   'P 1'
#
loop_
_entity.id
_entity.type
_entity.pdbx_description
1 polymer ?
#
loop_
_entity_poly.entity_id
_entity_poly.type
_entity_poly.pdbx_seq_one_letter_code
_entity_poly.pdbx_strand_id
1 'polypeptide(L)'
;MSSRGVGSIVPKAHWALYVAKEFAKARLITPRQTLPADTPPTVPDCTILGNVRVPMSDGVRLLADVYLPAGPGVEGPFPTILIRLPYGKTEAYCSMPAHGKYWARRGYACVIQDVRGRFGSEGVYEPFVNEAEDGYETLDWVAAQPWCDGNIGMTGESYYGYVQWAVAPLGHPDLKCIAPGDTAADIYASWVYNDNAFCLSTMGGWAYSVNGKLYHNEFLMDPWHLPLAGMPAAAGHPSKAYSEWMRHPTRDEYWDRVNVCGRYQDIKIPVLHWGGWYDVFLNGTIGGWEGMREQGPEASRDRQWLMIGATDHELSPESTGRIGRLALERHGYAHDRVKTFMDCWLKGEDDSVTQGGRVMYFTMVRNEWRRTDEWPPREVEYRRYYLHGDGAAGSPDAAGSLSTEAPSDEPADRFTYDPRDPVAYWLGIDIWELARHMGDRRKVERRRDVLVYSTAPLDSDLEVTGPVSVRLSAATSARDTDFTAALVDVHPDGYAHLVQEGIRRARFRESDARESPVEPGAVYAYDIDLWATSYVFRAGHRVRLEVSSSNFDRYDRNLNTGRFAFDDEIVPAEQTVHH
;
A
#
# COMPACT_ATOMS: atom_id res chain seq x y z
N MET A 1 -40.98 -1.48 -28.13
CA MET A 1 -41.38 -1.48 -26.69
C MET A 1 -40.10 -1.67 -25.90
N SER A 2 -39.66 -0.63 -25.26
CA SER A 2 -38.36 -0.56 -24.60
C SER A 2 -38.40 -1.31 -23.26
N SER A 3 -37.59 -2.35 -23.14
CA SER A 3 -37.26 -2.96 -21.85
C SER A 3 -36.30 -2.02 -21.09
N ARG A 4 -36.81 -1.22 -20.17
CA ARG A 4 -36.00 -0.52 -19.19
C ARG A 4 -35.35 -1.57 -18.28
N GLY A 5 -34.05 -1.74 -18.41
CA GLY A 5 -33.25 -2.56 -17.50
C GLY A 5 -33.38 -2.02 -16.07
N VAL A 6 -33.74 -2.89 -15.16
CA VAL A 6 -33.66 -2.65 -13.71
C VAL A 6 -32.18 -2.78 -13.32
N GLY A 7 -31.40 -1.72 -13.58
CA GLY A 7 -30.06 -1.59 -13.00
C GLY A 7 -30.21 -1.44 -11.48
N SER A 8 -29.46 -2.22 -10.73
CA SER A 8 -29.48 -2.26 -9.28
C SER A 8 -29.32 -0.84 -8.70
N ILE A 9 -30.40 -0.30 -8.12
CA ILE A 9 -30.44 1.05 -7.51
C ILE A 9 -29.64 1.07 -6.18
N VAL A 10 -29.44 -0.08 -5.57
CA VAL A 10 -28.85 -0.23 -4.24
C VAL A 10 -27.35 0.16 -4.18
N PRO A 11 -26.46 -0.21 -5.11
CA PRO A 11 -25.07 0.20 -5.07
C PRO A 11 -24.87 1.73 -5.26
N LYS A 12 -25.64 2.35 -6.16
CA LYS A 12 -25.52 3.79 -6.42
C LYS A 12 -26.01 4.66 -5.26
N ALA A 13 -27.02 4.21 -4.53
CA ALA A 13 -27.51 4.90 -3.33
C ALA A 13 -26.51 4.84 -2.17
N HIS A 14 -25.86 3.71 -1.98
CA HIS A 14 -24.79 3.58 -0.97
C HIS A 14 -23.59 4.46 -1.30
N TRP A 15 -23.17 4.50 -2.56
CA TRP A 15 -22.10 5.37 -3.03
C TRP A 15 -22.43 6.86 -2.81
N ALA A 16 -23.63 7.31 -3.19
CA ALA A 16 -24.05 8.69 -2.97
C ALA A 16 -24.08 9.08 -1.47
N LEU A 17 -24.47 8.15 -0.61
CA LEU A 17 -24.47 8.36 0.85
C LEU A 17 -23.04 8.41 1.40
N TYR A 18 -22.14 7.57 0.90
CA TYR A 18 -20.73 7.58 1.25
C TYR A 18 -20.07 8.90 0.83
N VAL A 19 -20.25 9.33 -0.43
CA VAL A 19 -19.76 10.61 -0.94
C VAL A 19 -20.23 11.77 -0.06
N ALA A 20 -21.51 11.79 0.30
CA ALA A 20 -22.06 12.83 1.18
C ALA A 20 -21.40 12.83 2.57
N LYS A 21 -21.09 11.65 3.10
CA LYS A 21 -20.44 11.45 4.39
C LYS A 21 -18.99 11.94 4.38
N GLU A 22 -18.23 11.63 3.31
CA GLU A 22 -16.84 12.05 3.16
C GLU A 22 -16.72 13.56 2.88
N PHE A 23 -17.64 14.15 2.12
CA PHE A 23 -17.73 15.61 2.03
C PHE A 23 -17.98 16.29 3.39
N ALA A 24 -18.75 15.67 4.26
CA ALA A 24 -18.99 16.19 5.61
C ALA A 24 -17.73 16.05 6.49
N LYS A 25 -16.98 14.93 6.38
CA LYS A 25 -15.72 14.73 7.08
C LYS A 25 -14.63 15.71 6.62
N ALA A 26 -14.44 15.88 5.31
CA ALA A 26 -13.43 16.76 4.75
C ALA A 26 -13.54 18.21 5.26
N ARG A 27 -14.76 18.66 5.60
CA ARG A 27 -15.00 19.97 6.23
C ARG A 27 -14.60 20.04 7.72
N LEU A 28 -14.35 18.90 8.36
CA LEU A 28 -14.04 18.78 9.79
C LEU A 28 -12.57 18.43 10.05
N ILE A 29 -11.76 18.23 9.00
CA ILE A 29 -10.33 17.94 9.17
C ILE A 29 -9.66 19.19 9.75
N THR A 30 -9.30 19.09 11.02
CA THR A 30 -8.45 20.09 11.68
C THR A 30 -7.01 19.56 11.60
N PRO A 31 -6.08 20.35 11.02
CA PRO A 31 -4.67 19.93 10.98
C PRO A 31 -4.16 19.59 12.37
N ARG A 32 -3.44 18.47 12.49
CA ARG A 32 -2.76 18.15 13.74
C ARG A 32 -1.73 19.26 14.02
N GLN A 33 -1.72 19.78 15.23
CA GLN A 33 -0.73 20.78 15.66
C GLN A 33 0.57 20.13 16.12
N THR A 34 0.51 18.87 16.56
CA THR A 34 1.64 18.08 17.03
C THR A 34 1.45 16.63 16.58
N LEU A 35 2.55 15.96 16.25
CA LEU A 35 2.55 14.51 16.07
C LEU A 35 2.49 13.83 17.44
N PRO A 36 1.76 12.72 17.57
CA PRO A 36 1.89 11.87 18.74
C PRO A 36 3.29 11.26 18.76
N ALA A 37 3.93 11.25 19.91
CA ALA A 37 5.28 10.74 20.09
C ALA A 37 5.52 10.35 21.55
N ASP A 38 6.27 9.27 21.76
CA ASP A 38 6.72 8.84 23.07
C ASP A 38 8.02 9.57 23.47
N THR A 39 8.82 10.01 22.48
CA THR A 39 10.07 10.73 22.73
C THR A 39 9.83 12.22 22.96
N PRO A 40 10.36 12.79 24.06
CA PRO A 40 10.20 14.21 24.35
C PRO A 40 11.04 15.07 23.39
N PRO A 41 10.67 16.34 23.18
CA PRO A 41 11.51 17.30 22.47
C PRO A 41 12.78 17.62 23.26
N THR A 42 13.90 17.78 22.55
CA THR A 42 15.20 18.16 23.13
C THR A 42 15.49 19.66 23.01
N VAL A 43 14.75 20.35 22.15
CA VAL A 43 14.85 21.80 21.89
C VAL A 43 13.48 22.44 22.14
N PRO A 44 13.43 23.62 22.79
CA PRO A 44 12.17 24.20 23.27
C PRO A 44 11.26 24.68 22.15
N ASP A 45 11.81 25.21 21.05
CA ASP A 45 11.03 25.85 19.98
C ASP A 45 11.68 25.67 18.59
N CYS A 46 11.04 26.20 17.55
CA CYS A 46 11.59 26.28 16.21
C CYS A 46 11.29 27.61 15.52
N THR A 47 12.19 28.05 14.65
CA THR A 47 11.98 29.16 13.71
C THR A 47 11.53 28.59 12.36
N ILE A 48 10.56 29.23 11.71
CA ILE A 48 10.02 28.79 10.44
C ILE A 48 10.33 29.83 9.36
N LEU A 49 11.05 29.40 8.30
CA LEU A 49 11.26 30.17 7.08
C LEU A 49 10.27 29.65 6.03
N GLY A 50 9.15 30.35 5.85
CA GLY A 50 8.09 29.90 4.94
C GLY A 50 8.30 30.33 3.49
N ASN A 51 7.86 29.50 2.55
CA ASN A 51 7.88 29.78 1.11
C ASN A 51 9.25 30.13 0.54
N VAL A 52 10.28 29.44 1.00
CA VAL A 52 11.65 29.56 0.48
C VAL A 52 11.67 28.98 -0.94
N ARG A 53 12.27 29.73 -1.87
CA ARG A 53 12.40 29.32 -3.28
C ARG A 53 13.66 28.50 -3.48
N VAL A 54 13.50 27.26 -3.91
CA VAL A 54 14.60 26.36 -4.30
C VAL A 54 14.71 26.38 -5.82
N PRO A 55 15.77 26.96 -6.39
CA PRO A 55 15.92 27.05 -7.84
C PRO A 55 16.35 25.70 -8.42
N MET A 56 15.73 25.30 -9.52
CA MET A 56 16.15 24.16 -10.34
C MET A 56 16.96 24.65 -11.54
N SER A 57 17.80 23.79 -12.10
CA SER A 57 18.71 24.13 -13.23
C SER A 57 17.97 24.53 -14.50
N ASP A 58 16.74 24.06 -14.69
CA ASP A 58 15.86 24.43 -15.81
C ASP A 58 15.11 25.76 -15.61
N GLY A 59 15.38 26.46 -14.50
CA GLY A 59 14.78 27.75 -14.16
C GLY A 59 13.46 27.67 -13.39
N VAL A 60 12.91 26.48 -13.16
CA VAL A 60 11.73 26.26 -12.29
C VAL A 60 12.13 26.50 -10.84
N ARG A 61 11.22 27.02 -10.03
CA ARG A 61 11.44 27.25 -8.59
C ARG A 61 10.44 26.43 -7.79
N LEU A 62 10.96 25.55 -6.93
CA LEU A 62 10.13 24.79 -5.99
C LEU A 62 10.01 25.55 -4.67
N LEU A 63 8.87 25.43 -4.00
CA LEU A 63 8.65 26.10 -2.72
C LEU A 63 8.80 25.13 -1.55
N ALA A 64 9.61 25.56 -0.56
CA ALA A 64 9.84 24.83 0.68
C ALA A 64 9.54 25.68 1.90
N ASP A 65 9.18 25.04 3.02
CA ASP A 65 9.23 25.62 4.34
C ASP A 65 10.38 24.97 5.12
N VAL A 66 11.20 25.80 5.79
CA VAL A 66 12.36 25.36 6.57
C VAL A 66 12.09 25.60 8.05
N TYR A 67 12.16 24.55 8.83
CA TYR A 67 11.99 24.55 10.27
C TYR A 67 13.36 24.40 10.92
N LEU A 68 13.82 25.39 11.68
CA LEU A 68 15.13 25.39 12.33
C LEU A 68 14.96 25.28 13.84
N PRO A 69 15.79 24.47 14.55
CA PRO A 69 15.83 24.46 16.01
C PRO A 69 16.04 25.85 16.56
N ALA A 70 15.31 26.23 17.62
CA ALA A 70 15.42 27.55 18.22
C ALA A 70 15.29 27.49 19.75
N GLY A 71 16.02 28.38 20.43
CA GLY A 71 15.98 28.54 21.88
C GLY A 71 17.31 29.02 22.46
N PRO A 72 17.36 29.32 23.75
CA PRO A 72 18.60 29.74 24.40
C PRO A 72 19.71 28.68 24.29
N GLY A 73 20.87 29.05 23.73
CA GLY A 73 22.01 28.16 23.54
C GLY A 73 21.86 27.14 22.39
N VAL A 74 20.88 27.30 21.56
CA VAL A 74 20.69 26.45 20.35
C VAL A 74 21.35 27.15 19.16
N GLU A 75 22.45 26.59 18.68
CA GLU A 75 23.24 27.12 17.58
C GLU A 75 23.46 26.00 16.53
N GLY A 76 23.39 26.34 15.23
CA GLY A 76 23.70 25.44 14.12
C GLY A 76 25.18 25.43 13.75
N PRO A 77 25.57 24.71 12.71
CA PRO A 77 24.67 24.02 11.75
C PRO A 77 24.07 22.73 12.32
N PHE A 78 22.98 22.24 11.71
CA PHE A 78 22.20 21.10 12.17
C PHE A 78 22.19 19.96 11.14
N PRO A 79 22.12 18.69 11.55
CA PRO A 79 21.71 17.61 10.67
C PRO A 79 20.30 17.91 10.13
N THR A 80 20.05 17.53 8.89
CA THR A 80 18.86 17.99 8.18
C THR A 80 17.98 16.82 7.70
N ILE A 81 16.67 16.98 7.88
CA ILE A 81 15.65 16.08 7.34
C ILE A 81 14.98 16.77 6.15
N LEU A 82 14.96 16.10 4.99
CA LEU A 82 14.26 16.53 3.78
C LEU A 82 13.01 15.69 3.56
N ILE A 83 11.86 16.35 3.40
CA ILE A 83 10.56 15.75 3.03
C ILE A 83 10.06 16.47 1.78
N ARG A 84 9.76 15.72 0.70
CA ARG A 84 9.22 16.25 -0.55
C ARG A 84 7.90 15.55 -0.86
N LEU A 85 6.82 16.31 -1.17
CA LEU A 85 5.48 15.73 -1.30
C LEU A 85 4.58 16.49 -2.28
N PRO A 86 3.59 15.82 -2.93
CA PRO A 86 2.62 16.46 -3.81
C PRO A 86 1.37 16.96 -3.08
N TYR A 87 1.34 16.87 -1.74
CA TYR A 87 0.12 17.02 -0.95
C TYR A 87 -0.04 18.38 -0.27
N GLY A 88 0.89 19.31 -0.52
CA GLY A 88 0.89 20.65 0.06
C GLY A 88 1.57 20.71 1.43
N LYS A 89 2.70 21.39 1.48
CA LYS A 89 3.54 21.54 2.68
C LYS A 89 2.82 22.24 3.86
N THR A 90 1.67 22.87 3.61
CA THR A 90 0.86 23.57 4.63
C THR A 90 -0.55 23.04 4.75
N GLU A 91 -0.95 22.10 3.87
CA GLU A 91 -2.31 21.58 3.84
C GLU A 91 -2.61 20.69 5.07
N ALA A 92 -3.90 20.57 5.38
CA ALA A 92 -4.37 19.82 6.54
C ALA A 92 -4.14 18.31 6.40
N TYR A 93 -4.15 17.80 5.17
CA TYR A 93 -4.16 16.37 4.87
C TYR A 93 -3.00 15.63 5.55
N CYS A 94 -1.75 15.94 5.22
CA CYS A 94 -0.60 15.27 5.84
C CYS A 94 -0.10 15.95 7.12
N SER A 95 -0.71 17.04 7.56
CA SER A 95 -0.28 17.80 8.77
C SER A 95 1.22 18.16 8.79
N MET A 96 1.81 18.46 7.65
CA MET A 96 3.26 18.69 7.48
C MET A 96 3.87 19.73 8.44
N PRO A 97 3.17 20.82 8.84
CA PRO A 97 3.71 21.72 9.87
C PRO A 97 3.98 21.04 11.22
N ALA A 98 3.23 19.97 11.57
CA ALA A 98 3.52 19.19 12.77
C ALA A 98 4.80 18.35 12.62
N HIS A 99 5.04 17.77 11.43
CA HIS A 99 6.30 17.09 11.11
C HIS A 99 7.50 18.01 11.19
N GLY A 100 7.43 19.21 10.57
CA GLY A 100 8.49 20.19 10.65
C GLY A 100 8.85 20.57 12.10
N LYS A 101 7.85 20.84 12.93
CA LYS A 101 8.05 21.12 14.37
C LYS A 101 8.55 19.90 15.13
N TYR A 102 8.11 18.69 14.80
CA TYR A 102 8.57 17.46 15.43
C TYR A 102 10.08 17.30 15.28
N TRP A 103 10.60 17.44 14.05
CA TRP A 103 12.03 17.32 13.76
C TRP A 103 12.84 18.47 14.33
N ALA A 104 12.39 19.72 14.12
CA ALA A 104 13.13 20.90 14.61
C ALA A 104 13.27 20.89 16.13
N ARG A 105 12.22 20.50 16.86
CA ARG A 105 12.29 20.40 18.33
C ARG A 105 13.09 19.19 18.83
N ARG A 106 13.65 18.39 17.93
CA ARG A 106 14.57 17.27 18.22
C ARG A 106 15.98 17.50 17.66
N GLY A 107 16.29 18.78 17.34
CA GLY A 107 17.63 19.23 16.96
C GLY A 107 17.99 18.99 15.49
N TYR A 108 17.01 18.86 14.61
CA TYR A 108 17.21 18.79 13.17
C TYR A 108 16.72 20.07 12.47
N ALA A 109 17.43 20.56 11.47
CA ALA A 109 16.76 21.35 10.46
C ALA A 109 15.80 20.44 9.67
N CYS A 110 14.60 20.94 9.35
CA CYS A 110 13.65 20.16 8.55
C CYS A 110 13.16 20.99 7.38
N VAL A 111 13.34 20.47 6.16
CA VAL A 111 12.89 21.08 4.92
C VAL A 111 11.70 20.30 4.40
N ILE A 112 10.56 20.97 4.20
CA ILE A 112 9.35 20.39 3.65
C ILE A 112 9.04 21.12 2.34
N GLN A 113 9.07 20.38 1.21
CA GLN A 113 8.99 20.96 -0.13
C GLN A 113 7.79 20.41 -0.91
N ASP A 114 7.00 21.32 -1.49
CA ASP A 114 6.04 20.96 -2.54
C ASP A 114 6.80 20.52 -3.80
N VAL A 115 6.48 19.35 -4.36
CA VAL A 115 7.09 18.88 -5.60
C VAL A 115 6.66 19.73 -6.80
N ARG A 116 7.37 19.59 -7.91
CA ARG A 116 7.16 20.34 -9.16
C ARG A 116 5.69 20.36 -9.58
N GLY A 117 5.17 21.55 -9.90
CA GLY A 117 3.83 21.75 -10.41
C GLY A 117 2.70 21.62 -9.38
N ARG A 118 3.05 21.38 -8.10
CA ARG A 118 2.05 21.28 -7.03
C ARG A 118 2.04 22.53 -6.16
N PHE A 119 0.84 22.93 -5.71
CA PHE A 119 0.59 24.06 -4.80
C PHE A 119 1.39 25.31 -5.17
N GLY A 120 2.37 25.68 -4.36
CA GLY A 120 3.20 26.86 -4.56
C GLY A 120 4.37 26.68 -5.53
N SER A 121 4.78 25.44 -5.83
CA SER A 121 5.88 25.15 -6.74
C SER A 121 5.52 25.39 -8.20
N GLU A 122 6.49 25.87 -8.98
CA GLU A 122 6.36 26.11 -10.41
C GLU A 122 6.49 24.81 -11.22
N GLY A 123 6.31 24.91 -12.55
CA GLY A 123 6.40 23.80 -13.48
C GLY A 123 5.08 23.04 -13.64
N VAL A 124 5.17 21.84 -14.20
CA VAL A 124 4.04 20.96 -14.47
C VAL A 124 4.23 19.64 -13.67
N TYR A 125 3.22 19.23 -12.96
CA TYR A 125 3.22 17.98 -12.22
C TYR A 125 2.94 16.80 -13.16
N GLU A 126 3.84 15.86 -13.18
CA GLU A 126 3.66 14.52 -13.74
C GLU A 126 4.13 13.53 -12.69
N PRO A 127 3.22 12.70 -12.11
CA PRO A 127 3.56 11.82 -11.00
C PRO A 127 4.78 10.95 -11.29
N PHE A 128 5.69 10.89 -10.33
CA PHE A 128 6.90 10.06 -10.33
C PHE A 128 8.03 10.50 -11.30
N VAL A 129 7.76 11.36 -12.28
CA VAL A 129 8.67 11.59 -13.41
C VAL A 129 9.88 12.47 -13.07
N ASN A 130 9.68 13.60 -12.36
CA ASN A 130 10.77 14.58 -12.11
C ASN A 130 11.43 14.40 -10.74
N GLU A 131 11.10 13.37 -9.98
CA GLU A 131 11.44 13.31 -8.56
C GLU A 131 12.92 13.03 -8.31
N ALA A 132 13.60 12.35 -9.22
CA ALA A 132 15.02 12.05 -9.12
C ALA A 132 15.87 13.32 -9.26
N GLU A 133 15.71 14.05 -10.37
CA GLU A 133 16.47 15.27 -10.68
C GLU A 133 16.13 16.41 -9.73
N ASP A 134 14.84 16.69 -9.52
CA ASP A 134 14.40 17.73 -8.57
C ASP A 134 14.83 17.42 -7.14
N GLY A 135 14.87 16.14 -6.77
CA GLY A 135 15.36 15.68 -5.47
C GLY A 135 16.84 15.93 -5.30
N TYR A 136 17.65 15.61 -6.32
CA TYR A 136 19.09 15.82 -6.30
C TYR A 136 19.44 17.30 -6.20
N GLU A 137 18.86 18.15 -7.04
CA GLU A 137 19.10 19.59 -7.02
C GLU A 137 18.60 20.26 -5.72
N THR A 138 17.55 19.70 -5.12
CA THR A 138 17.10 20.13 -3.79
C THR A 138 18.13 19.78 -2.72
N LEU A 139 18.75 18.60 -2.78
CA LEU A 139 19.83 18.20 -1.87
C LEU A 139 21.06 19.10 -2.02
N ASP A 140 21.47 19.45 -3.26
CA ASP A 140 22.54 20.43 -3.51
C ASP A 140 22.22 21.77 -2.84
N TRP A 141 20.98 22.25 -3.01
CA TRP A 141 20.55 23.51 -2.41
C TRP A 141 20.55 23.44 -0.88
N VAL A 142 20.08 22.35 -0.28
CA VAL A 142 20.06 22.15 1.19
C VAL A 142 21.48 22.12 1.73
N ALA A 143 22.38 21.36 1.10
CA ALA A 143 23.78 21.23 1.54
C ALA A 143 24.55 22.56 1.51
N ALA A 144 24.18 23.46 0.60
CA ALA A 144 24.77 24.80 0.49
C ALA A 144 24.26 25.79 1.55
N GLN A 145 23.29 25.44 2.37
CA GLN A 145 22.75 26.37 3.36
C GLN A 145 23.61 26.46 4.63
N PRO A 146 23.77 27.67 5.21
CA PRO A 146 24.62 27.84 6.40
C PRO A 146 24.10 27.15 7.66
N TRP A 147 22.85 26.72 7.68
CA TRP A 147 22.25 26.00 8.79
C TRP A 147 22.35 24.47 8.65
N CYS A 148 22.79 23.94 7.51
CA CYS A 148 22.98 22.50 7.27
C CYS A 148 24.43 22.10 7.57
N ASP A 149 24.63 21.01 8.30
CA ASP A 149 25.96 20.47 8.65
C ASP A 149 26.52 19.48 7.62
N GLY A 150 25.81 19.25 6.50
CA GLY A 150 26.18 18.29 5.46
C GLY A 150 25.73 16.84 5.74
N ASN A 151 24.99 16.60 6.83
CA ASN A 151 24.37 15.32 7.10
C ASN A 151 22.86 15.40 6.81
N ILE A 152 22.44 14.93 5.64
CA ILE A 152 21.04 14.98 5.19
C ILE A 152 20.45 13.58 5.20
N GLY A 153 19.27 13.43 5.79
CA GLY A 153 18.43 12.24 5.70
C GLY A 153 17.09 12.57 5.08
N MET A 154 16.47 11.59 4.44
CA MET A 154 15.11 11.73 3.95
C MET A 154 14.18 10.74 4.65
N THR A 155 12.96 11.17 4.93
CA THR A 155 11.93 10.33 5.55
C THR A 155 10.54 10.70 5.03
N GLY A 156 9.63 9.78 5.20
CA GLY A 156 8.23 9.92 4.88
C GLY A 156 7.65 8.69 4.24
N GLU A 157 6.33 8.68 4.15
CA GLU A 157 5.51 7.55 3.70
C GLU A 157 4.93 7.81 2.31
N SER A 158 4.38 6.79 1.66
CA SER A 158 3.66 6.96 0.42
C SER A 158 4.51 7.61 -0.69
N TYR A 159 4.00 8.63 -1.34
CA TYR A 159 4.72 9.38 -2.37
C TYR A 159 6.01 10.04 -1.84
N TYR A 160 5.98 10.58 -0.62
CA TYR A 160 7.19 11.15 0.00
C TYR A 160 8.13 10.07 0.58
N GLY A 161 7.71 8.79 0.54
CA GLY A 161 8.57 7.62 0.57
C GLY A 161 9.21 7.33 -0.80
N TYR A 162 8.41 7.38 -1.89
CA TYR A 162 8.92 7.15 -3.25
C TYR A 162 9.99 8.15 -3.67
N VAL A 163 9.84 9.45 -3.37
CA VAL A 163 10.84 10.48 -3.76
C VAL A 163 12.22 10.21 -3.18
N GLN A 164 12.31 9.47 -2.07
CA GLN A 164 13.57 9.02 -1.49
C GLN A 164 14.21 7.93 -2.35
N TRP A 165 13.40 6.95 -2.79
CA TRP A 165 13.81 5.93 -3.75
C TRP A 165 14.29 6.54 -5.06
N ALA A 166 13.57 7.53 -5.58
CA ALA A 166 13.87 8.16 -6.86
C ALA A 166 15.26 8.81 -6.86
N VAL A 167 15.65 9.50 -5.78
CA VAL A 167 16.92 10.23 -5.71
C VAL A 167 18.10 9.38 -5.23
N ALA A 168 17.88 8.34 -4.43
CA ALA A 168 18.95 7.56 -3.81
C ALA A 168 19.95 6.95 -4.81
N PRO A 169 19.54 6.40 -5.99
CA PRO A 169 20.47 5.88 -6.99
C PRO A 169 21.40 6.93 -7.62
N LEU A 170 21.11 8.21 -7.48
CA LEU A 170 21.97 9.28 -8.01
C LEU A 170 23.20 9.54 -7.15
N GLY A 171 23.24 9.01 -5.93
CA GLY A 171 24.43 8.98 -5.08
C GLY A 171 24.90 10.35 -4.59
N HIS A 172 23.97 11.23 -4.17
CA HIS A 172 24.32 12.54 -3.63
C HIS A 172 25.21 12.39 -2.38
N PRO A 173 26.37 13.08 -2.30
CA PRO A 173 27.38 12.85 -1.25
C PRO A 173 26.90 13.21 0.16
N ASP A 174 25.98 14.14 0.30
CA ASP A 174 25.45 14.59 1.58
C ASP A 174 24.17 13.86 2.00
N LEU A 175 23.56 13.05 1.14
CA LEU A 175 22.48 12.13 1.52
C LEU A 175 23.07 10.92 2.24
N LYS A 176 22.91 10.85 3.58
CA LYS A 176 23.52 9.83 4.42
C LYS A 176 22.65 8.60 4.65
N CYS A 177 21.33 8.76 4.68
CA CYS A 177 20.38 7.66 4.85
C CYS A 177 18.97 8.06 4.36
N ILE A 178 18.14 7.05 4.12
CA ILE A 178 16.71 7.23 3.82
C ILE A 178 15.86 6.29 4.67
N ALA A 179 14.62 6.71 4.95
CA ALA A 179 13.63 5.91 5.65
C ALA A 179 12.29 5.96 4.90
N PRO A 180 12.20 5.29 3.73
CA PRO A 180 10.96 5.23 2.97
C PRO A 180 9.95 4.32 3.67
N GLY A 181 8.76 4.87 3.98
CA GLY A 181 7.68 4.16 4.63
C GLY A 181 6.47 3.95 3.75
N ASP A 182 5.72 2.87 4.01
CA ASP A 182 4.44 2.59 3.36
C ASP A 182 4.45 2.96 1.87
N THR A 183 5.46 2.43 1.13
CA THR A 183 5.78 2.82 -0.25
C THR A 183 6.49 1.70 -1.00
N ALA A 184 6.73 1.90 -2.29
CA ALA A 184 7.45 0.95 -3.11
C ALA A 184 8.41 1.62 -4.11
N ALA A 185 9.48 0.90 -4.45
CA ALA A 185 10.41 1.23 -5.54
C ALA A 185 9.88 0.81 -6.92
N ASP A 186 8.91 -0.10 -6.97
CA ASP A 186 8.24 -0.59 -8.18
C ASP A 186 6.87 0.05 -8.33
N ILE A 187 6.76 1.04 -9.22
CA ILE A 187 5.53 1.77 -9.47
C ILE A 187 4.50 0.91 -10.22
N TYR A 188 4.96 0.03 -11.08
CA TYR A 188 4.06 -0.85 -11.80
C TYR A 188 3.38 -1.86 -10.87
N ALA A 189 4.17 -2.78 -10.29
CA ALA A 189 3.62 -3.96 -9.61
C ALA A 189 3.18 -3.72 -8.16
N SER A 190 3.57 -2.59 -7.55
CA SER A 190 3.24 -2.32 -6.15
C SER A 190 2.39 -1.07 -5.93
N TRP A 191 2.27 -0.19 -6.94
CA TRP A 191 1.41 0.99 -6.87
C TRP A 191 0.18 0.84 -7.75
N VAL A 192 0.39 0.82 -9.07
CA VAL A 192 -0.69 0.97 -10.05
C VAL A 192 -1.40 -0.36 -10.30
N TYR A 193 -0.65 -1.44 -10.33
CA TYR A 193 -1.18 -2.79 -10.52
C TYR A 193 -0.70 -3.72 -9.41
N ASN A 194 -1.58 -4.60 -8.95
CA ASN A 194 -1.22 -5.74 -8.11
C ASN A 194 -1.60 -7.00 -8.87
N ASP A 195 -0.63 -7.87 -9.15
CA ASP A 195 -0.83 -9.06 -9.99
C ASP A 195 -1.62 -8.76 -11.28
N ASN A 196 -1.26 -7.61 -11.90
CA ASN A 196 -1.86 -7.04 -13.12
C ASN A 196 -3.35 -6.64 -13.01
N ALA A 197 -3.95 -6.66 -11.84
CA ALA A 197 -5.23 -6.02 -11.58
C ALA A 197 -4.99 -4.54 -11.22
N PHE A 198 -5.75 -3.63 -11.84
CA PHE A 198 -5.61 -2.19 -11.58
C PHE A 198 -6.14 -1.83 -10.19
N CYS A 199 -5.34 -1.12 -9.41
CA CYS A 199 -5.68 -0.65 -8.07
C CYS A 199 -6.64 0.54 -8.15
N LEU A 200 -7.95 0.25 -8.31
CA LEU A 200 -8.95 1.24 -8.68
C LEU A 200 -9.19 2.28 -7.60
N SER A 201 -9.51 1.88 -6.38
CA SER A 201 -9.83 2.82 -5.30
C SER A 201 -8.61 3.59 -4.81
N THR A 202 -7.44 2.94 -4.77
CA THR A 202 -6.20 3.60 -4.38
C THR A 202 -5.66 4.44 -5.54
N MET A 203 -5.06 3.85 -6.55
CA MET A 203 -4.33 4.57 -7.58
C MET A 203 -5.22 5.28 -8.59
N GLY A 204 -6.41 4.73 -8.88
CA GLY A 204 -7.41 5.44 -9.69
C GLY A 204 -7.88 6.72 -9.02
N GLY A 205 -8.28 6.64 -7.74
CA GLY A 205 -8.66 7.78 -6.92
C GLY A 205 -7.52 8.79 -6.76
N TRP A 206 -6.34 8.29 -6.39
CA TRP A 206 -5.17 9.13 -6.20
C TRP A 206 -4.76 9.91 -7.46
N ALA A 207 -4.69 9.26 -8.64
CA ALA A 207 -4.33 9.93 -9.89
C ALA A 207 -5.31 11.05 -10.28
N TYR A 208 -6.56 10.95 -9.85
CA TYR A 208 -7.55 12.00 -10.01
C TYR A 208 -7.34 13.10 -8.97
N SER A 209 -7.15 12.75 -7.71
CA SER A 209 -7.05 13.72 -6.60
C SER A 209 -5.83 14.63 -6.72
N VAL A 210 -4.69 14.10 -7.21
CA VAL A 210 -3.45 14.88 -7.38
C VAL A 210 -3.29 15.47 -8.78
N ASN A 211 -4.29 15.35 -9.65
CA ASN A 211 -4.22 15.86 -11.01
C ASN A 211 -4.16 17.40 -11.05
N GLY A 212 -3.07 17.95 -11.60
CA GLY A 212 -2.87 19.41 -11.70
C GLY A 212 -2.28 20.01 -10.41
N LYS A 213 -2.58 21.29 -10.17
CA LYS A 213 -1.89 22.09 -9.13
C LYS A 213 -2.44 21.91 -7.72
N LEU A 214 -3.73 21.67 -7.62
CA LEU A 214 -4.46 21.53 -6.35
C LEU A 214 -5.16 20.17 -6.27
N TYR A 215 -5.68 19.83 -5.10
CA TYR A 215 -6.47 18.64 -4.90
C TYR A 215 -7.82 18.69 -5.57
N HIS A 216 -8.22 17.56 -6.15
CA HIS A 216 -9.59 17.27 -6.57
C HIS A 216 -10.18 16.20 -5.64
N ASN A 217 -11.47 16.26 -5.43
CA ASN A 217 -12.15 15.27 -4.59
C ASN A 217 -12.35 13.96 -5.38
N GLU A 218 -11.61 12.93 -5.06
CA GLU A 218 -11.65 11.61 -5.70
C GLU A 218 -13.00 10.91 -5.59
N PHE A 219 -13.78 11.21 -4.56
CA PHE A 219 -15.13 10.68 -4.39
C PHE A 219 -16.14 11.16 -5.45
N LEU A 220 -15.73 12.07 -6.33
CA LEU A 220 -16.53 12.44 -7.51
C LEU A 220 -16.43 11.41 -8.64
N MET A 221 -15.43 10.54 -8.62
CA MET A 221 -15.32 9.47 -9.61
C MET A 221 -16.32 8.36 -9.30
N ASP A 222 -17.09 7.96 -10.31
CA ASP A 222 -17.97 6.79 -10.21
C ASP A 222 -17.17 5.52 -10.49
N PRO A 223 -16.88 4.66 -9.50
CA PRO A 223 -16.10 3.43 -9.73
C PRO A 223 -16.81 2.42 -10.65
N TRP A 224 -18.10 2.64 -10.90
CA TRP A 224 -18.90 1.83 -11.84
C TRP A 224 -18.82 2.30 -13.29
N HIS A 225 -18.15 3.43 -13.56
CA HIS A 225 -18.04 4.00 -14.90
C HIS A 225 -17.36 3.02 -15.88
N LEU A 226 -17.93 2.92 -17.08
CA LEU A 226 -17.37 2.17 -18.21
C LEU A 226 -17.44 3.03 -19.48
N PRO A 227 -16.46 2.93 -20.38
CA PRO A 227 -15.16 2.24 -20.22
C PRO A 227 -14.32 2.85 -19.08
N LEU A 228 -13.58 1.99 -18.37
CA LEU A 228 -12.78 2.39 -17.20
C LEU A 228 -11.83 3.57 -17.51
N ALA A 229 -11.21 3.57 -18.69
CA ALA A 229 -10.30 4.64 -19.14
C ALA A 229 -10.94 6.04 -19.19
N GLY A 230 -12.27 6.12 -19.27
CA GLY A 230 -13.02 7.39 -19.30
C GLY A 230 -13.36 7.98 -17.93
N MET A 231 -13.14 7.26 -16.85
CA MET A 231 -13.64 7.59 -15.52
C MET A 231 -13.24 8.98 -15.01
N PRO A 232 -11.96 9.44 -15.05
CA PRO A 232 -11.59 10.79 -14.61
C PRO A 232 -12.21 11.91 -15.46
N ALA A 233 -12.32 11.69 -16.77
CA ALA A 233 -12.94 12.67 -17.68
C ALA A 233 -14.45 12.80 -17.42
N ALA A 234 -15.13 11.69 -17.13
CA ALA A 234 -16.55 11.68 -16.76
C ALA A 234 -16.80 12.41 -15.42
N ALA A 235 -15.82 12.40 -14.51
CA ALA A 235 -15.84 13.16 -13.27
C ALA A 235 -15.43 14.65 -13.44
N GLY A 236 -15.13 15.10 -14.67
CA GLY A 236 -14.86 16.50 -15.02
C GLY A 236 -13.39 16.92 -15.04
N HIS A 237 -12.45 16.06 -14.64
CA HIS A 237 -11.02 16.37 -14.61
C HIS A 237 -10.18 15.24 -15.24
N PRO A 238 -10.00 15.25 -16.59
CA PRO A 238 -9.18 14.22 -17.25
C PRO A 238 -7.74 14.23 -16.71
N SER A 239 -7.25 13.06 -16.30
CA SER A 239 -5.89 12.86 -15.79
C SER A 239 -5.01 12.23 -16.87
N LYS A 240 -3.86 12.88 -17.17
CA LYS A 240 -2.85 12.34 -18.10
C LYS A 240 -2.25 11.05 -17.53
N ALA A 241 -1.84 11.06 -16.27
CA ALA A 241 -1.23 9.90 -15.63
C ALA A 241 -2.16 8.68 -15.67
N TYR A 242 -3.42 8.85 -15.24
CA TYR A 242 -4.41 7.80 -15.32
C TYR A 242 -4.58 7.24 -16.75
N SER A 243 -4.67 8.15 -17.74
CA SER A 243 -4.85 7.74 -19.14
C SER A 243 -3.66 6.96 -19.69
N GLU A 244 -2.43 7.34 -19.30
CA GLU A 244 -1.22 6.61 -19.68
C GLU A 244 -1.18 5.24 -18.99
N TRP A 245 -1.50 5.14 -17.70
CA TRP A 245 -1.54 3.86 -17.01
C TRP A 245 -2.52 2.88 -17.65
N MET A 246 -3.70 3.35 -18.08
CA MET A 246 -4.65 2.49 -18.80
C MET A 246 -4.13 1.99 -20.15
N ARG A 247 -3.18 2.69 -20.78
CA ARG A 247 -2.54 2.27 -22.04
C ARG A 247 -1.36 1.34 -21.84
N HIS A 248 -0.80 1.30 -20.62
CA HIS A 248 0.36 0.49 -20.25
C HIS A 248 0.01 -0.54 -19.15
N PRO A 249 -0.93 -1.50 -19.43
CA PRO A 249 -1.37 -2.49 -18.44
C PRO A 249 -0.36 -3.62 -18.23
N THR A 250 0.76 -3.61 -18.94
CA THR A 250 1.86 -4.58 -18.84
C THR A 250 3.12 -3.86 -18.35
N ARG A 251 4.05 -4.63 -17.77
CA ARG A 251 5.39 -4.13 -17.45
C ARG A 251 6.17 -3.92 -18.73
N ASP A 252 6.13 -2.71 -19.26
CA ASP A 252 6.82 -2.27 -20.47
C ASP A 252 7.77 -1.08 -20.19
N GLU A 253 8.44 -0.57 -21.24
CA GLU A 253 9.40 0.54 -21.16
C GLU A 253 8.83 1.86 -20.61
N TYR A 254 7.50 2.02 -20.62
CA TYR A 254 6.87 3.20 -20.01
C TYR A 254 7.20 3.29 -18.51
N TRP A 255 7.23 2.15 -17.82
CA TRP A 255 7.48 2.08 -16.38
C TRP A 255 8.95 2.20 -16.00
N ASP A 256 9.88 1.90 -16.92
CA ASP A 256 11.33 1.92 -16.64
C ASP A 256 11.82 3.31 -16.21
N ARG A 257 11.18 4.36 -16.66
CA ARG A 257 11.54 5.75 -16.31
C ARG A 257 11.18 6.18 -14.90
N VAL A 258 10.28 5.46 -14.24
CA VAL A 258 9.80 5.75 -12.88
C VAL A 258 10.08 4.62 -11.89
N ASN A 259 10.34 3.41 -12.35
CA ASN A 259 10.71 2.29 -11.51
C ASN A 259 12.17 2.41 -11.03
N VAL A 260 12.37 2.21 -9.73
CA VAL A 260 13.69 2.20 -9.09
C VAL A 260 14.19 0.77 -8.82
N CYS A 261 13.31 -0.22 -8.86
CA CYS A 261 13.63 -1.62 -8.58
C CYS A 261 14.73 -2.22 -9.49
N GLY A 262 15.00 -1.64 -10.67
CA GLY A 262 16.12 -2.00 -11.54
C GLY A 262 17.46 -1.31 -11.19
N ARG A 263 17.51 -0.49 -10.15
CA ARG A 263 18.67 0.36 -9.80
C ARG A 263 19.17 0.21 -8.36
N TYR A 264 18.80 -0.85 -7.67
CA TYR A 264 19.25 -1.11 -6.29
C TYR A 264 20.78 -1.16 -6.16
N GLN A 265 21.50 -1.62 -7.19
CA GLN A 265 22.96 -1.65 -7.23
C GLN A 265 23.63 -0.27 -7.17
N ASP A 266 22.89 0.80 -7.44
CA ASP A 266 23.39 2.18 -7.39
C ASP A 266 23.21 2.81 -6.00
N ILE A 267 22.41 2.23 -5.10
CA ILE A 267 22.07 2.76 -3.78
C ILE A 267 23.09 2.30 -2.74
N LYS A 268 23.94 3.23 -2.28
CA LYS A 268 25.09 2.95 -1.38
C LYS A 268 24.84 3.33 0.08
N ILE A 269 23.69 3.89 0.39
CA ILE A 269 23.35 4.43 1.72
C ILE A 269 22.50 3.44 2.54
N PRO A 270 22.50 3.59 3.88
CA PRO A 270 21.58 2.87 4.77
C PRO A 270 20.11 3.17 4.48
N VAL A 271 19.26 2.15 4.58
CA VAL A 271 17.82 2.30 4.38
C VAL A 271 17.05 1.63 5.53
N LEU A 272 16.09 2.34 6.10
CA LEU A 272 15.04 1.78 6.94
C LEU A 272 13.75 1.68 6.12
N HIS A 273 13.42 0.46 5.68
CA HIS A 273 12.14 0.16 5.05
C HIS A 273 11.10 -0.04 6.15
N TRP A 274 10.03 0.73 6.15
CA TRP A 274 9.01 0.57 7.17
C TRP A 274 7.60 0.63 6.61
N GLY A 275 6.66 -0.09 7.25
CA GLY A 275 5.28 -0.16 6.79
C GLY A 275 4.39 -0.96 7.73
N GLY A 276 3.17 -1.23 7.28
CA GLY A 276 2.13 -1.91 8.03
C GLY A 276 1.61 -3.19 7.38
N TRP A 277 1.15 -4.16 8.21
CA TRP A 277 0.55 -5.40 7.71
C TRP A 277 -0.70 -5.17 6.86
N TYR A 278 -1.39 -4.07 7.07
CA TYR A 278 -2.59 -3.68 6.33
C TYR A 278 -2.36 -2.48 5.41
N ASP A 279 -1.11 -2.11 5.19
CA ASP A 279 -0.77 -1.09 4.20
C ASP A 279 -0.94 -1.61 2.77
N VAL A 280 -1.45 -0.76 1.89
CA VAL A 280 -1.68 -1.10 0.47
C VAL A 280 -0.37 -1.26 -0.32
N PHE A 281 0.77 -0.87 0.24
CA PHE A 281 2.11 -1.00 -0.34
C PHE A 281 3.00 -2.00 0.43
N LEU A 282 2.45 -2.84 1.29
CA LEU A 282 3.21 -3.80 2.09
C LEU A 282 4.15 -4.67 1.24
N ASN A 283 3.67 -5.20 0.11
CA ASN A 283 4.49 -6.00 -0.80
C ASN A 283 5.65 -5.19 -1.38
N GLY A 284 5.45 -3.90 -1.67
CA GLY A 284 6.50 -3.00 -2.16
C GLY A 284 7.51 -2.62 -1.08
N THR A 285 7.08 -2.44 0.17
CA THR A 285 7.96 -2.20 1.31
C THR A 285 8.89 -3.38 1.55
N ILE A 286 8.34 -4.61 1.58
CA ILE A 286 9.12 -5.85 1.72
C ILE A 286 10.01 -6.06 0.50
N GLY A 287 9.46 -5.94 -0.71
CA GLY A 287 10.20 -6.11 -1.97
C GLY A 287 11.35 -5.12 -2.13
N GLY A 288 11.22 -3.88 -1.63
CA GLY A 288 12.31 -2.91 -1.57
C GLY A 288 13.46 -3.38 -0.68
N TRP A 289 13.15 -3.93 0.49
CA TRP A 289 14.15 -4.50 1.40
C TRP A 289 14.83 -5.74 0.80
N GLU A 290 14.06 -6.66 0.23
CA GLU A 290 14.59 -7.86 -0.45
C GLU A 290 15.49 -7.46 -1.62
N GLY A 291 15.02 -6.56 -2.50
CA GLY A 291 15.79 -6.08 -3.64
C GLY A 291 17.11 -5.42 -3.25
N MET A 292 17.13 -4.61 -2.20
CA MET A 292 18.37 -4.03 -1.66
C MET A 292 19.31 -5.08 -1.07
N ARG A 293 18.78 -6.10 -0.41
CA ARG A 293 19.56 -7.20 0.16
C ARG A 293 20.15 -8.12 -0.92
N GLU A 294 19.46 -8.34 -2.01
CA GLU A 294 19.88 -9.20 -3.10
C GLU A 294 20.79 -8.49 -4.11
N GLN A 295 20.39 -7.29 -4.55
CA GLN A 295 20.98 -6.58 -5.68
C GLN A 295 21.81 -5.36 -5.28
N GLY A 296 21.62 -4.84 -4.07
CA GLY A 296 22.37 -3.68 -3.58
C GLY A 296 23.89 -3.96 -3.53
N PRO A 297 24.75 -2.92 -3.58
CA PRO A 297 26.20 -3.08 -3.46
C PRO A 297 26.57 -3.65 -2.10
N GLU A 298 27.68 -4.40 -2.03
CA GLU A 298 28.15 -5.08 -0.80
C GLU A 298 28.18 -4.13 0.42
N ALA A 299 28.63 -2.90 0.23
CA ALA A 299 28.73 -1.91 1.29
C ALA A 299 27.37 -1.48 1.89
N SER A 300 26.25 -1.67 1.18
CA SER A 300 24.91 -1.27 1.65
C SER A 300 24.00 -2.46 1.98
N ARG A 301 24.27 -3.67 1.50
CA ARG A 301 23.45 -4.87 1.80
C ARG A 301 23.25 -5.09 3.28
N ASP A 302 24.29 -4.90 4.07
CA ASP A 302 24.27 -5.07 5.52
C ASP A 302 23.73 -3.85 6.28
N ARG A 303 23.36 -2.78 5.56
CA ARG A 303 22.78 -1.54 6.11
C ARG A 303 21.33 -1.36 5.69
N GLN A 304 20.59 -2.46 5.64
CA GLN A 304 19.17 -2.51 5.30
C GLN A 304 18.40 -3.03 6.51
N TRP A 305 17.41 -2.28 6.96
CA TRP A 305 16.51 -2.66 8.05
C TRP A 305 15.06 -2.66 7.56
N LEU A 306 14.31 -3.64 8.01
CA LEU A 306 12.87 -3.76 7.74
C LEU A 306 12.10 -3.62 9.04
N MET A 307 11.07 -2.78 9.06
CA MET A 307 10.19 -2.60 10.19
C MET A 307 8.72 -2.68 9.73
N ILE A 308 7.99 -3.71 10.17
CA ILE A 308 6.57 -3.87 9.83
C ILE A 308 5.72 -3.86 11.08
N GLY A 309 4.85 -2.85 11.19
CA GLY A 309 3.90 -2.67 12.27
C GLY A 309 2.52 -3.25 11.98
N ALA A 310 1.64 -3.19 12.97
CA ALA A 310 0.22 -3.50 12.78
C ALA A 310 -0.54 -2.22 12.41
N THR A 311 -0.22 -1.64 11.26
CA THR A 311 -0.79 -0.38 10.76
C THR A 311 -1.37 -0.56 9.35
N ASP A 312 -2.14 0.42 8.93
CA ASP A 312 -2.57 0.69 7.56
C ASP A 312 -1.86 1.95 7.02
N HIS A 313 -2.25 2.41 5.83
CA HIS A 313 -1.58 3.52 5.15
C HIS A 313 -1.60 4.85 5.93
N GLU A 314 -2.70 5.14 6.62
CA GLU A 314 -2.86 6.36 7.42
C GLU A 314 -2.39 6.19 8.87
N LEU A 315 -1.70 5.09 9.20
CA LEU A 315 -1.29 4.74 10.56
C LEU A 315 -2.46 4.79 11.56
N SER A 316 -3.66 4.48 11.09
CA SER A 316 -4.88 4.64 11.89
C SER A 316 -4.90 3.80 13.17
N PRO A 317 -4.29 2.60 13.23
CA PRO A 317 -4.17 1.82 14.47
C PRO A 317 -3.33 2.51 15.57
N GLU A 318 -2.36 3.36 15.23
CA GLU A 318 -1.61 4.11 16.24
C GLU A 318 -2.49 5.07 17.06
N SER A 319 -3.54 5.59 16.44
CA SER A 319 -4.50 6.48 17.10
C SER A 319 -5.71 5.76 17.70
N THR A 320 -6.15 4.65 17.09
CA THR A 320 -7.35 3.90 17.52
C THR A 320 -7.03 2.78 18.51
N GLY A 321 -5.80 2.29 18.53
CA GLY A 321 -5.37 1.14 19.34
C GLY A 321 -6.00 -0.18 18.89
N ARG A 322 -6.47 -0.29 17.64
CA ARG A 322 -7.19 -1.47 17.18
C ARG A 322 -7.22 -1.65 15.66
N ILE A 323 -7.39 -2.91 15.24
CA ILE A 323 -7.69 -3.32 13.87
C ILE A 323 -8.98 -4.13 13.90
N GLY A 324 -10.08 -3.58 13.39
CA GLY A 324 -11.38 -4.19 13.56
C GLY A 324 -11.69 -4.48 15.04
N ARG A 325 -11.85 -5.76 15.41
CA ARG A 325 -12.02 -6.19 16.83
C ARG A 325 -10.71 -6.44 17.56
N LEU A 326 -9.60 -6.53 16.85
CA LEU A 326 -8.30 -6.82 17.43
C LEU A 326 -7.76 -5.60 18.17
N ALA A 327 -7.55 -5.70 19.48
CA ALA A 327 -6.90 -4.67 20.28
C ALA A 327 -5.38 -4.73 20.09
N LEU A 328 -4.75 -3.58 19.95
CA LEU A 328 -3.30 -3.42 19.85
C LEU A 328 -2.76 -2.77 21.12
N GLU A 329 -1.84 -3.46 21.76
CA GLU A 329 -1.15 -2.98 22.95
C GLU A 329 0.34 -2.74 22.63
N ARG A 330 0.92 -1.69 23.18
CA ARG A 330 2.37 -1.43 23.10
C ARG A 330 2.95 -1.34 21.69
N HIS A 331 2.11 -0.96 20.71
CA HIS A 331 2.58 -0.81 19.33
C HIS A 331 3.61 0.33 19.20
N GLY A 332 3.39 1.47 19.87
CA GLY A 332 4.23 2.69 19.78
C GLY A 332 4.01 3.42 18.45
N TYR A 333 4.84 4.44 18.20
CA TYR A 333 4.74 5.30 17.02
C TYR A 333 5.88 5.06 16.04
N ALA A 334 5.55 4.91 14.74
CA ALA A 334 6.55 4.70 13.69
C ALA A 334 7.55 5.86 13.61
N HIS A 335 7.09 7.09 13.75
CA HIS A 335 7.91 8.29 13.69
C HIS A 335 9.06 8.30 14.73
N ASP A 336 8.82 7.80 15.94
CA ASP A 336 9.85 7.74 16.97
C ASP A 336 10.95 6.73 16.64
N ARG A 337 10.58 5.61 15.99
CA ARG A 337 11.55 4.61 15.53
C ARG A 337 12.36 5.12 14.34
N VAL A 338 11.69 5.80 13.39
CA VAL A 338 12.37 6.47 12.28
C VAL A 338 13.34 7.54 12.81
N LYS A 339 12.94 8.31 13.83
CA LYS A 339 13.85 9.28 14.49
C LYS A 339 15.08 8.60 15.06
N THR A 340 14.92 7.48 15.75
CA THR A 340 16.05 6.74 16.33
C THR A 340 17.02 6.27 15.24
N PHE A 341 16.51 5.81 14.08
CA PHE A 341 17.34 5.51 12.93
C PHE A 341 18.09 6.75 12.39
N MET A 342 17.41 7.90 12.29
CA MET A 342 18.03 9.15 11.85
C MET A 342 19.09 9.64 12.84
N ASP A 343 18.88 9.50 14.15
CA ASP A 343 19.88 9.85 15.17
C ASP A 343 21.17 9.04 15.00
N CYS A 344 21.07 7.75 14.69
CA CYS A 344 22.23 6.91 14.41
C CYS A 344 23.04 7.41 13.21
N TRP A 345 22.39 7.62 12.08
CA TRP A 345 23.10 7.91 10.82
C TRP A 345 23.46 9.38 10.60
N LEU A 346 22.75 10.31 11.23
CA LEU A 346 22.99 11.76 11.06
C LEU A 346 23.71 12.39 12.24
N LYS A 347 23.60 11.82 13.46
CA LYS A 347 24.25 12.33 14.66
C LYS A 347 25.31 11.41 15.24
N GLY A 348 25.39 10.16 14.78
CA GLY A 348 26.30 9.13 15.29
C GLY A 348 25.89 8.61 16.68
N GLU A 349 24.62 8.69 17.04
CA GLU A 349 24.08 8.17 18.29
C GLU A 349 23.79 6.67 18.18
N ASP A 350 23.93 5.92 19.27
CA ASP A 350 23.49 4.53 19.33
C ASP A 350 21.96 4.45 19.22
N ASP A 351 21.47 3.47 18.47
CA ASP A 351 20.05 3.29 18.29
C ASP A 351 19.55 1.86 18.59
N SER A 352 18.31 1.79 19.02
CA SER A 352 17.62 0.53 19.28
C SER A 352 16.96 -0.06 18.01
N VAL A 353 16.95 0.65 16.88
CA VAL A 353 16.32 0.19 15.64
C VAL A 353 17.26 -0.74 14.87
N THR A 354 18.56 -0.40 14.82
CA THR A 354 19.55 -1.20 14.12
C THR A 354 20.18 -2.31 14.97
N GLN A 355 19.99 -2.27 16.30
CA GLN A 355 20.50 -3.28 17.22
C GLN A 355 19.55 -4.48 17.36
N GLY A 356 20.08 -5.68 17.47
CA GLY A 356 19.34 -6.91 17.79
C GLY A 356 18.58 -7.54 16.63
N GLY A 357 18.98 -7.27 15.40
CA GLY A 357 18.44 -7.87 14.17
C GLY A 357 18.00 -6.83 13.14
N ARG A 358 18.07 -7.20 11.86
CA ARG A 358 17.76 -6.32 10.71
C ARG A 358 16.28 -6.20 10.42
N VAL A 359 15.47 -7.13 10.92
CA VAL A 359 14.02 -7.17 10.72
C VAL A 359 13.34 -7.05 12.06
N MET A 360 12.49 -6.06 12.18
CA MET A 360 11.62 -5.84 13.32
C MET A 360 10.16 -5.91 12.86
N TYR A 361 9.37 -6.80 13.43
CA TYR A 361 7.97 -6.97 13.03
C TYR A 361 7.06 -7.16 14.23
N PHE A 362 5.81 -6.72 14.08
CA PHE A 362 4.81 -6.84 15.13
C PHE A 362 3.92 -8.07 14.90
N THR A 363 3.92 -9.02 15.84
CA THR A 363 3.04 -10.17 15.79
C THR A 363 1.68 -9.82 16.39
N MET A 364 0.68 -9.72 15.51
CA MET A 364 -0.70 -9.39 15.87
C MET A 364 -1.34 -10.48 16.73
N VAL A 365 -2.34 -10.14 17.53
CA VAL A 365 -2.99 -10.98 18.55
C VAL A 365 -2.09 -11.27 19.76
N ARG A 366 -0.80 -11.53 19.53
CA ARG A 366 0.20 -11.67 20.59
C ARG A 366 0.62 -10.31 21.17
N ASN A 367 0.44 -9.24 20.38
CA ASN A 367 0.81 -7.86 20.74
C ASN A 367 2.29 -7.72 21.12
N GLU A 368 3.17 -8.25 20.27
CA GLU A 368 4.59 -8.34 20.55
C GLU A 368 5.43 -7.91 19.34
N TRP A 369 6.40 -7.00 19.59
CA TRP A 369 7.47 -6.71 18.62
C TRP A 369 8.54 -7.79 18.71
N ARG A 370 8.91 -8.34 17.56
CA ARG A 370 9.97 -9.35 17.41
C ARG A 370 11.07 -8.88 16.50
N ARG A 371 12.23 -9.50 16.64
CA ARG A 371 13.41 -9.21 15.85
C ARG A 371 14.03 -10.49 15.30
N THR A 372 14.57 -10.38 14.08
CA THR A 372 15.32 -11.42 13.38
C THR A 372 16.30 -10.77 12.41
N ASP A 373 17.24 -11.54 11.87
CA ASP A 373 18.18 -11.05 10.85
C ASP A 373 17.65 -11.20 9.42
N GLU A 374 16.61 -12.00 9.21
CA GLU A 374 16.09 -12.37 7.89
C GLU A 374 14.56 -12.31 7.87
N TRP A 375 14.02 -12.07 6.71
CA TRP A 375 12.60 -12.19 6.43
C TRP A 375 12.37 -13.18 5.29
N PRO A 376 11.46 -14.15 5.41
CA PRO A 376 10.82 -14.52 6.69
C PRO A 376 11.84 -15.07 7.72
N PRO A 377 11.46 -15.13 9.02
CA PRO A 377 12.32 -15.73 10.05
C PRO A 377 12.76 -17.15 9.68
N ARG A 378 13.98 -17.55 10.03
CA ARG A 378 14.56 -18.88 9.66
C ARG A 378 13.78 -20.06 10.20
N GLU A 379 13.14 -19.89 11.33
CA GLU A 379 12.33 -20.92 12.01
C GLU A 379 10.96 -21.14 11.38
N VAL A 380 10.58 -20.36 10.36
CA VAL A 380 9.31 -20.51 9.66
C VAL A 380 9.30 -21.79 8.84
N GLU A 381 8.28 -22.60 9.08
CA GLU A 381 8.01 -23.81 8.31
C GLU A 381 6.82 -23.58 7.39
N TYR A 382 6.99 -23.78 6.09
CA TYR A 382 5.88 -23.70 5.14
C TYR A 382 5.01 -24.94 5.23
N ARG A 383 3.72 -24.75 5.51
CA ARG A 383 2.73 -25.81 5.60
C ARG A 383 1.67 -25.64 4.52
N ARG A 384 1.45 -26.70 3.76
CA ARG A 384 0.42 -26.75 2.74
C ARG A 384 -0.91 -27.21 3.33
N TYR A 385 -1.97 -26.48 2.99
CA TYR A 385 -3.35 -26.87 3.22
C TYR A 385 -4.02 -27.05 1.87
N TYR A 386 -4.85 -28.08 1.75
CA TYR A 386 -5.60 -28.42 0.54
C TYR A 386 -7.05 -28.05 0.71
N LEU A 387 -7.66 -27.65 -0.43
CA LEU A 387 -9.10 -27.45 -0.53
C LEU A 387 -9.78 -28.80 -0.65
N HIS A 388 -10.91 -28.97 0.02
CA HIS A 388 -11.78 -30.14 -0.08
C HIS A 388 -13.23 -29.71 -0.20
N GLY A 389 -14.00 -30.35 -1.06
CA GLY A 389 -15.40 -30.03 -1.28
C GLY A 389 -16.18 -31.16 -1.94
N ASP A 390 -17.50 -31.02 -1.88
CA ASP A 390 -18.46 -31.93 -2.53
C ASP A 390 -19.17 -31.28 -3.74
N GLY A 391 -18.61 -30.16 -4.24
CA GLY A 391 -19.18 -29.36 -5.31
C GLY A 391 -20.13 -28.26 -4.85
N ALA A 392 -20.21 -27.99 -3.53
CA ALA A 392 -21.16 -27.06 -2.92
C ALA A 392 -20.53 -25.94 -2.07
N ALA A 393 -19.22 -25.72 -2.15
CA ALA A 393 -18.50 -24.74 -1.30
C ALA A 393 -18.98 -23.27 -1.47
N GLY A 394 -19.76 -22.96 -2.50
CA GLY A 394 -20.43 -21.66 -2.71
C GLY A 394 -21.75 -21.50 -1.93
N SER A 395 -22.09 -22.40 -1.03
CA SER A 395 -23.28 -22.31 -0.18
C SER A 395 -22.88 -21.99 1.27
N PRO A 396 -23.51 -21.01 1.92
CA PRO A 396 -23.25 -20.69 3.33
C PRO A 396 -23.42 -21.88 4.29
N ASP A 397 -24.25 -22.85 3.91
CA ASP A 397 -24.58 -24.02 4.71
C ASP A 397 -23.75 -25.27 4.33
N ALA A 398 -22.94 -25.20 3.25
CA ALA A 398 -22.14 -26.29 2.72
C ALA A 398 -20.72 -25.81 2.35
N ALA A 399 -20.04 -25.15 3.32
CA ALA A 399 -18.66 -24.75 3.17
C ALA A 399 -17.74 -25.96 2.97
N GLY A 400 -16.76 -25.82 2.06
CA GLY A 400 -15.66 -26.78 1.91
C GLY A 400 -14.76 -26.81 3.15
N SER A 401 -13.85 -27.75 3.19
CA SER A 401 -12.87 -27.84 4.27
C SER A 401 -11.43 -27.60 3.81
N LEU A 402 -10.59 -27.19 4.75
CA LEU A 402 -9.14 -27.08 4.61
C LEU A 402 -8.47 -28.13 5.48
N SER A 403 -7.57 -28.91 4.93
CA SER A 403 -6.75 -29.87 5.68
C SER A 403 -5.35 -30.00 5.10
N THR A 404 -4.46 -30.65 5.85
CA THR A 404 -3.09 -30.96 5.38
C THR A 404 -3.02 -32.26 4.58
N GLU A 405 -4.12 -32.99 4.47
CA GLU A 405 -4.23 -34.19 3.63
C GLU A 405 -4.51 -33.78 2.19
N ALA A 406 -3.89 -34.45 1.23
CA ALA A 406 -4.14 -34.18 -0.19
C ALA A 406 -5.53 -34.71 -0.58
N PRO A 407 -6.30 -33.99 -1.43
CA PRO A 407 -7.60 -34.43 -1.90
C PRO A 407 -7.46 -35.70 -2.74
N SER A 408 -8.56 -36.46 -2.79
CA SER A 408 -8.73 -37.58 -3.71
C SER A 408 -9.47 -37.12 -4.97
N ASP A 409 -10.28 -37.98 -5.57
CA ASP A 409 -11.16 -37.63 -6.71
C ASP A 409 -12.43 -36.92 -6.17
N GLU A 410 -12.32 -35.64 -5.89
CA GLU A 410 -13.39 -34.80 -5.36
C GLU A 410 -14.04 -33.96 -6.47
N PRO A 411 -15.37 -33.71 -6.44
CA PRO A 411 -16.03 -32.88 -7.43
C PRO A 411 -15.61 -31.42 -7.32
N ALA A 412 -15.38 -30.78 -8.46
CA ALA A 412 -15.01 -29.37 -8.49
C ALA A 412 -16.13 -28.45 -8.02
N ASP A 413 -15.81 -27.40 -7.30
CA ASP A 413 -16.73 -26.34 -6.92
C ASP A 413 -16.94 -25.33 -8.05
N ARG A 414 -18.13 -24.75 -8.11
CA ARG A 414 -18.53 -23.85 -9.21
C ARG A 414 -19.26 -22.63 -8.69
N PHE A 415 -19.04 -21.50 -9.37
CA PHE A 415 -19.83 -20.29 -9.16
C PHE A 415 -19.89 -19.44 -10.43
N THR A 416 -20.88 -18.57 -10.51
CA THR A 416 -20.99 -17.58 -11.60
C THR A 416 -20.49 -16.24 -11.12
N TYR A 417 -19.49 -15.68 -11.80
CA TYR A 417 -19.08 -14.30 -11.61
C TYR A 417 -19.78 -13.40 -12.64
N ASP A 418 -20.56 -12.42 -12.15
CA ASP A 418 -21.17 -11.38 -12.99
C ASP A 418 -20.53 -10.02 -12.64
N PRO A 419 -19.80 -9.38 -13.55
CA PRO A 419 -19.18 -8.09 -13.30
C PRO A 419 -20.17 -6.94 -12.97
N ARG A 420 -21.48 -7.15 -13.16
CA ARG A 420 -22.54 -6.21 -12.73
C ARG A 420 -22.85 -6.28 -11.23
N ASP A 421 -22.49 -7.40 -10.58
CA ASP A 421 -22.64 -7.62 -9.14
C ASP A 421 -21.36 -8.21 -8.54
N PRO A 422 -20.22 -7.48 -8.55
CA PRO A 422 -18.96 -7.96 -8.01
C PRO A 422 -19.00 -8.05 -6.49
N VAL A 423 -18.07 -8.81 -5.90
CA VAL A 423 -17.80 -8.75 -4.46
C VAL A 423 -17.29 -7.35 -4.13
N ALA A 424 -18.12 -6.56 -3.47
CA ALA A 424 -17.89 -5.13 -3.19
C ALA A 424 -17.69 -4.90 -1.69
N TYR A 425 -16.72 -5.62 -1.08
CA TYR A 425 -16.45 -5.51 0.36
C TYR A 425 -15.92 -4.13 0.74
N TRP A 426 -15.07 -3.55 -0.11
CA TRP A 426 -14.43 -2.27 0.16
C TRP A 426 -15.21 -1.05 -0.35
N LEU A 427 -16.25 -1.27 -1.13
CA LEU A 427 -17.04 -0.19 -1.72
C LEU A 427 -17.59 0.76 -0.64
N GLY A 428 -17.19 2.01 -0.74
CA GLY A 428 -17.56 3.04 0.23
C GLY A 428 -16.79 2.95 1.56
N ILE A 429 -15.65 2.27 1.56
CA ILE A 429 -14.68 2.24 2.66
C ILE A 429 -13.44 3.01 2.22
N ASP A 430 -12.90 3.82 3.11
CA ASP A 430 -11.61 4.46 2.89
C ASP A 430 -10.51 3.39 2.97
N ILE A 431 -9.97 3.02 1.81
CA ILE A 431 -8.96 1.95 1.70
C ILE A 431 -7.61 2.36 2.30
N TRP A 432 -7.36 3.66 2.44
CA TRP A 432 -6.16 4.17 3.09
C TRP A 432 -6.20 3.96 4.61
N GLU A 433 -7.41 3.97 5.21
CA GLU A 433 -7.68 3.62 6.61
C GLU A 433 -8.26 2.20 6.75
N LEU A 434 -7.74 1.23 6.00
CA LEU A 434 -8.28 -0.13 5.88
C LEU A 434 -8.47 -0.82 7.23
N ALA A 435 -7.48 -0.75 8.11
CA ALA A 435 -7.52 -1.37 9.44
C ALA A 435 -8.61 -0.77 10.34
N ARG A 436 -8.87 0.53 10.20
CA ARG A 436 -9.92 1.23 10.96
C ARG A 436 -11.33 0.78 10.57
N HIS A 437 -11.53 0.48 9.28
CA HIS A 437 -12.82 0.16 8.71
C HIS A 437 -13.06 -1.34 8.54
N MET A 438 -12.08 -2.18 8.89
CA MET A 438 -12.19 -3.63 8.78
C MET A 438 -13.39 -4.16 9.54
N GLY A 439 -14.28 -4.85 8.83
CA GLY A 439 -15.52 -5.38 9.32
C GLY A 439 -15.59 -6.90 9.32
N ASP A 440 -16.79 -7.40 9.57
CA ASP A 440 -17.11 -8.84 9.62
C ASP A 440 -17.38 -9.36 8.19
N ARG A 441 -16.56 -10.29 7.73
CA ARG A 441 -16.65 -10.84 6.36
C ARG A 441 -17.83 -11.81 6.15
N ARG A 442 -18.56 -12.19 7.16
CA ARG A 442 -19.77 -13.04 7.00
C ARG A 442 -20.79 -12.53 5.98
N LYS A 443 -20.78 -11.21 5.68
CA LYS A 443 -21.62 -10.66 4.60
C LYS A 443 -21.14 -11.10 3.22
N VAL A 444 -19.82 -11.16 3.02
CA VAL A 444 -19.18 -11.63 1.80
C VAL A 444 -19.37 -13.13 1.64
N GLU A 445 -19.13 -13.88 2.71
CA GLU A 445 -19.26 -15.35 2.75
C GLU A 445 -20.66 -15.88 2.43
N ARG A 446 -21.71 -15.04 2.53
CA ARG A 446 -23.10 -15.42 2.16
C ARG A 446 -23.39 -15.30 0.67
N ARG A 447 -22.48 -14.77 -0.10
CA ARG A 447 -22.64 -14.67 -1.55
C ARG A 447 -22.42 -16.03 -2.19
N ARG A 448 -23.11 -16.27 -3.29
CA ARG A 448 -22.98 -17.51 -4.05
C ARG A 448 -21.77 -17.56 -5.00
N ASP A 449 -21.14 -16.40 -5.20
CA ASP A 449 -19.92 -16.22 -6.00
C ASP A 449 -18.66 -16.13 -5.11
N VAL A 450 -18.76 -16.59 -3.86
CA VAL A 450 -17.64 -16.73 -2.92
C VAL A 450 -17.63 -18.17 -2.41
N LEU A 451 -16.59 -18.91 -2.75
CA LEU A 451 -16.31 -20.23 -2.18
C LEU A 451 -15.64 -20.09 -0.84
N VAL A 452 -16.01 -20.93 0.13
CA VAL A 452 -15.52 -20.84 1.51
C VAL A 452 -14.98 -22.18 1.96
N TYR A 453 -13.72 -22.23 2.40
CA TYR A 453 -13.06 -23.44 2.91
C TYR A 453 -12.51 -23.16 4.31
N SER A 454 -12.77 -24.06 5.27
CA SER A 454 -12.36 -23.85 6.67
C SER A 454 -11.73 -25.09 7.29
N THR A 455 -10.74 -24.89 8.15
CA THR A 455 -10.25 -25.98 9.02
C THR A 455 -11.30 -26.38 10.06
N ALA A 456 -11.11 -27.52 10.70
CA ALA A 456 -11.69 -27.77 12.02
C ALA A 456 -11.25 -26.66 13.00
N PRO A 457 -11.96 -26.45 14.14
CA PRO A 457 -11.42 -25.57 15.18
C PRO A 457 -10.02 -26.00 15.57
N LEU A 458 -9.11 -25.04 15.71
CA LEU A 458 -7.72 -25.31 16.08
C LEU A 458 -7.64 -25.81 17.52
N ASP A 459 -6.88 -26.88 17.76
CA ASP A 459 -6.63 -27.43 19.10
C ASP A 459 -5.65 -26.55 19.91
N SER A 460 -4.81 -25.77 19.23
CA SER A 460 -3.83 -24.86 19.84
C SER A 460 -3.66 -23.61 18.99
N ASP A 461 -3.05 -22.58 19.55
CA ASP A 461 -2.69 -21.37 18.81
C ASP A 461 -1.81 -21.73 17.61
N LEU A 462 -2.13 -21.19 16.45
CA LEU A 462 -1.34 -21.29 15.22
C LEU A 462 -0.82 -19.90 14.84
N GLU A 463 0.49 -19.73 14.89
CA GLU A 463 1.14 -18.52 14.43
C GLU A 463 1.49 -18.65 12.94
N VAL A 464 1.06 -17.68 12.15
CA VAL A 464 1.40 -17.51 10.73
C VAL A 464 2.27 -16.27 10.59
N THR A 465 3.55 -16.45 10.27
CA THR A 465 4.53 -15.36 10.12
C THR A 465 5.33 -15.59 8.85
N GLY A 466 5.25 -14.68 7.90
CA GLY A 466 5.92 -14.79 6.60
C GLY A 466 4.95 -14.61 5.43
N PRO A 467 5.43 -14.87 4.20
CA PRO A 467 4.61 -14.84 2.99
C PRO A 467 3.49 -15.89 3.01
N VAL A 468 2.34 -15.52 2.48
CA VAL A 468 1.16 -16.40 2.32
C VAL A 468 0.76 -16.42 0.86
N SER A 469 0.51 -17.59 0.30
CA SER A 469 0.07 -17.73 -1.10
C SER A 469 -0.96 -18.82 -1.27
N VAL A 470 -1.74 -18.72 -2.35
CA VAL A 470 -2.70 -19.73 -2.78
C VAL A 470 -2.35 -20.16 -4.19
N ARG A 471 -2.20 -21.47 -4.40
CA ARG A 471 -2.12 -22.07 -5.74
C ARG A 471 -3.45 -22.69 -6.08
N LEU A 472 -4.18 -22.07 -7.00
CA LEU A 472 -5.53 -22.45 -7.36
C LEU A 472 -5.53 -23.14 -8.73
N SER A 473 -6.07 -24.37 -8.82
CA SER A 473 -6.36 -25.03 -10.09
C SER A 473 -7.77 -24.65 -10.52
N ALA A 474 -7.92 -23.84 -11.56
CA ALA A 474 -9.23 -23.32 -11.93
C ALA A 474 -9.43 -23.18 -13.45
N ALA A 475 -10.70 -23.19 -13.86
CA ALA A 475 -11.13 -22.90 -15.22
C ALA A 475 -12.21 -21.81 -15.21
N THR A 476 -12.30 -21.07 -16.31
CA THR A 476 -13.37 -20.09 -16.57
C THR A 476 -14.02 -20.35 -17.93
N SER A 477 -15.30 -20.05 -18.08
CA SER A 477 -15.98 -20.06 -19.38
C SER A 477 -15.67 -18.84 -20.24
N ALA A 478 -14.92 -17.87 -19.74
CA ALA A 478 -14.59 -16.62 -20.40
C ALA A 478 -13.16 -16.60 -20.98
N ARG A 479 -12.84 -15.53 -21.72
CA ARG A 479 -11.51 -15.32 -22.32
C ARG A 479 -10.50 -14.73 -21.34
N ASP A 480 -11.00 -14.14 -20.27
CA ASP A 480 -10.23 -13.61 -19.15
C ASP A 480 -11.14 -13.57 -17.92
N THR A 481 -10.56 -13.50 -16.75
CA THR A 481 -11.23 -13.29 -15.46
C THR A 481 -10.19 -12.92 -14.41
N ASP A 482 -10.63 -12.67 -13.19
CA ASP A 482 -9.73 -12.61 -12.04
C ASP A 482 -10.06 -13.75 -11.07
N PHE A 483 -9.05 -14.21 -10.32
CA PHE A 483 -9.25 -15.03 -9.13
C PHE A 483 -8.72 -14.29 -7.93
N THR A 484 -9.53 -14.22 -6.88
CA THR A 484 -9.18 -13.59 -5.60
C THR A 484 -9.16 -14.62 -4.50
N ALA A 485 -8.32 -14.40 -3.51
CA ALA A 485 -8.31 -15.20 -2.30
C ALA A 485 -8.17 -14.32 -1.07
N ALA A 486 -8.82 -14.71 0.05
CA ALA A 486 -8.69 -14.03 1.32
C ALA A 486 -8.47 -15.04 2.45
N LEU A 487 -7.43 -14.80 3.25
CA LEU A 487 -7.15 -15.51 4.49
C LEU A 487 -7.93 -14.86 5.62
N VAL A 488 -8.72 -15.65 6.34
CA VAL A 488 -9.67 -15.16 7.34
C VAL A 488 -9.52 -15.95 8.63
N ASP A 489 -9.52 -15.26 9.77
CA ASP A 489 -9.62 -15.83 11.10
C ASP A 489 -11.08 -15.87 11.54
N VAL A 490 -11.64 -17.07 11.71
CA VAL A 490 -13.01 -17.25 12.17
C VAL A 490 -13.02 -17.54 13.66
N HIS A 491 -13.59 -16.60 14.42
CA HIS A 491 -13.74 -16.70 15.87
C HIS A 491 -14.83 -17.70 16.28
N PRO A 492 -14.82 -18.21 17.52
CA PRO A 492 -15.85 -19.14 18.00
C PRO A 492 -17.28 -18.58 17.94
N ASP A 493 -17.46 -17.25 17.98
CA ASP A 493 -18.77 -16.57 17.83
C ASP A 493 -19.19 -16.38 16.36
N GLY A 494 -18.36 -16.89 15.43
CA GLY A 494 -18.56 -16.79 14.00
C GLY A 494 -18.08 -15.47 13.38
N TYR A 495 -17.54 -14.50 14.13
CA TYR A 495 -16.94 -13.32 13.56
C TYR A 495 -15.78 -13.71 12.65
N ALA A 496 -15.75 -13.19 11.43
CA ALA A 496 -14.78 -13.50 10.40
C ALA A 496 -13.87 -12.28 10.17
N HIS A 497 -12.61 -12.37 10.63
CA HIS A 497 -11.61 -11.31 10.55
C HIS A 497 -10.69 -11.50 9.34
N LEU A 498 -10.59 -10.50 8.48
CA LEU A 498 -9.64 -10.53 7.37
C LEU A 498 -8.21 -10.45 7.89
N VAL A 499 -7.37 -11.41 7.51
CA VAL A 499 -5.94 -11.41 7.84
C VAL A 499 -5.13 -10.89 6.65
N GLN A 500 -5.34 -11.44 5.45
CA GLN A 500 -4.72 -10.98 4.20
C GLN A 500 -5.60 -11.33 3.01
N GLU A 501 -5.39 -10.65 1.89
CA GLU A 501 -6.09 -10.93 0.63
C GLU A 501 -5.22 -10.64 -0.59
N GLY A 502 -5.53 -11.29 -1.70
CA GLY A 502 -4.80 -11.13 -2.95
C GLY A 502 -5.69 -11.38 -4.17
N ILE A 503 -5.14 -11.10 -5.33
CA ILE A 503 -5.79 -11.24 -6.64
C ILE A 503 -4.79 -11.76 -7.66
N ARG A 504 -5.27 -12.47 -8.69
CA ARG A 504 -4.52 -12.81 -9.89
C ARG A 504 -5.38 -12.62 -11.11
N ARG A 505 -4.93 -11.80 -12.06
CA ARG A 505 -5.58 -11.65 -13.36
C ARG A 505 -5.19 -12.78 -14.29
N ALA A 506 -6.17 -13.51 -14.78
CA ALA A 506 -5.96 -14.81 -15.43
C ALA A 506 -5.09 -14.75 -16.69
N ARG A 507 -5.25 -13.72 -17.54
CA ARG A 507 -4.41 -13.55 -18.74
C ARG A 507 -2.95 -13.25 -18.45
N PHE A 508 -2.62 -12.88 -17.22
CA PHE A 508 -1.25 -12.61 -16.75
C PHE A 508 -0.66 -13.71 -15.87
N ARG A 509 -1.30 -14.90 -15.82
CA ARG A 509 -0.84 -16.03 -14.99
C ARG A 509 0.61 -16.47 -15.21
N GLU A 510 1.18 -16.16 -16.38
CA GLU A 510 2.54 -16.60 -16.77
C GLU A 510 3.57 -15.46 -16.71
N SER A 511 3.14 -14.21 -16.88
CA SER A 511 4.06 -13.05 -16.96
C SER A 511 3.30 -11.74 -16.72
N ASP A 512 3.91 -10.79 -16.03
CA ASP A 512 3.42 -9.42 -15.86
C ASP A 512 3.71 -8.52 -17.09
N ALA A 513 4.63 -8.95 -17.93
CA ALA A 513 5.03 -8.21 -19.14
C ALA A 513 4.31 -8.67 -20.42
N ARG A 514 3.62 -9.80 -20.38
CA ARG A 514 2.99 -10.38 -21.56
C ARG A 514 1.69 -11.10 -21.23
N GLU A 515 0.64 -10.75 -21.97
CA GLU A 515 -0.64 -11.44 -21.88
C GLU A 515 -0.57 -12.86 -22.47
N SER A 516 -1.17 -13.81 -21.75
CA SER A 516 -1.41 -15.20 -22.19
C SER A 516 -2.92 -15.45 -22.14
N PRO A 517 -3.66 -15.31 -23.27
CA PRO A 517 -5.11 -15.47 -23.29
C PRO A 517 -5.56 -16.78 -22.65
N VAL A 518 -6.69 -16.73 -21.97
CA VAL A 518 -7.32 -17.91 -21.38
C VAL A 518 -8.14 -18.63 -22.45
N GLU A 519 -7.96 -19.93 -22.57
CA GLU A 519 -8.85 -20.77 -23.36
C GLU A 519 -10.06 -21.16 -22.49
N PRO A 520 -11.30 -20.79 -22.89
CA PRO A 520 -12.49 -21.09 -22.11
C PRO A 520 -12.64 -22.59 -21.81
N GLY A 521 -12.82 -22.90 -20.52
CA GLY A 521 -12.96 -24.26 -20.03
C GLY A 521 -11.65 -25.01 -19.79
N ALA A 522 -10.50 -24.48 -20.21
CA ALA A 522 -9.21 -25.07 -19.87
C ALA A 522 -8.83 -24.79 -18.41
N VAL A 523 -8.24 -25.80 -17.76
CA VAL A 523 -7.78 -25.69 -16.37
C VAL A 523 -6.34 -25.15 -16.34
N TYR A 524 -6.12 -24.10 -15.57
CA TYR A 524 -4.81 -23.52 -15.35
C TYR A 524 -4.50 -23.44 -13.85
N ALA A 525 -3.23 -23.38 -13.50
CA ALA A 525 -2.77 -23.04 -12.17
C ALA A 525 -2.62 -21.53 -12.06
N TYR A 526 -3.19 -20.96 -11.02
CA TYR A 526 -3.08 -19.54 -10.66
C TYR A 526 -2.39 -19.42 -9.32
N ASP A 527 -1.23 -18.80 -9.30
CA ASP A 527 -0.53 -18.45 -8.06
C ASP A 527 -1.02 -17.06 -7.62
N ILE A 528 -1.72 -17.01 -6.50
CA ILE A 528 -2.29 -15.79 -5.91
C ILE A 528 -1.44 -15.44 -4.70
N ASP A 529 -0.76 -14.32 -4.75
CA ASP A 529 0.01 -13.78 -3.63
C ASP A 529 -0.93 -13.09 -2.63
N LEU A 530 -0.95 -13.55 -1.38
CA LEU A 530 -1.66 -12.89 -0.27
C LEU A 530 -0.71 -12.02 0.55
N TRP A 531 0.46 -11.68 -0.04
CA TRP A 531 1.51 -10.89 0.58
C TRP A 531 2.07 -11.57 1.84
N ALA A 532 2.23 -10.83 2.93
CA ALA A 532 2.82 -11.35 4.15
C ALA A 532 2.05 -10.90 5.39
N THR A 533 2.20 -11.64 6.48
CA THR A 533 1.60 -11.28 7.77
C THR A 533 2.46 -11.80 8.93
N SER A 534 2.14 -11.32 10.14
CA SER A 534 2.49 -11.98 11.40
C SER A 534 1.29 -11.93 12.31
N TYR A 535 0.56 -13.05 12.38
CA TYR A 535 -0.74 -13.18 13.01
C TYR A 535 -0.88 -14.50 13.77
N VAL A 536 -1.61 -14.50 14.89
CA VAL A 536 -1.89 -15.71 15.66
C VAL A 536 -3.38 -16.06 15.60
N PHE A 537 -3.69 -17.19 14.96
CA PHE A 537 -4.99 -17.82 15.07
C PHE A 537 -5.09 -18.53 16.42
N ARG A 538 -6.06 -18.18 17.26
CA ARG A 538 -6.19 -18.74 18.59
C ARG A 538 -6.79 -20.17 18.59
N ALA A 539 -6.49 -20.95 19.61
CA ALA A 539 -7.19 -22.20 19.88
C ALA A 539 -8.71 -21.99 19.87
N GLY A 540 -9.45 -22.89 19.25
CA GLY A 540 -10.88 -22.78 19.02
C GLY A 540 -11.31 -21.92 17.83
N HIS A 541 -10.42 -21.10 17.24
CA HIS A 541 -10.67 -20.40 15.98
C HIS A 541 -10.50 -21.36 14.79
N ARG A 542 -10.83 -20.90 13.60
CA ARG A 542 -10.60 -21.63 12.35
C ARG A 542 -9.81 -20.77 11.38
N VAL A 543 -8.87 -21.39 10.67
CA VAL A 543 -8.29 -20.79 9.45
C VAL A 543 -9.30 -20.99 8.33
N ARG A 544 -9.60 -19.91 7.61
CA ARG A 544 -10.53 -19.93 6.48
C ARG A 544 -9.89 -19.31 5.26
N LEU A 545 -10.18 -19.88 4.10
CA LEU A 545 -9.88 -19.32 2.79
C LEU A 545 -11.19 -19.01 2.08
N GLU A 546 -11.34 -17.79 1.59
CA GLU A 546 -12.38 -17.42 0.65
C GLU A 546 -11.77 -17.33 -0.75
N VAL A 547 -12.49 -17.82 -1.77
CA VAL A 547 -12.09 -17.72 -3.18
C VAL A 547 -13.23 -17.12 -3.98
N SER A 548 -12.93 -16.12 -4.83
CA SER A 548 -13.90 -15.47 -5.72
C SER A 548 -13.22 -14.97 -7.00
N SER A 549 -13.93 -14.18 -7.81
CA SER A 549 -13.41 -13.55 -9.04
C SER A 549 -13.45 -12.02 -9.03
N SER A 550 -13.63 -11.39 -7.86
CA SER A 550 -13.61 -9.94 -7.75
C SER A 550 -13.33 -9.49 -6.31
N ASN A 551 -12.76 -8.30 -6.18
CA ASN A 551 -12.56 -7.60 -4.91
C ASN A 551 -12.72 -6.09 -5.18
N PHE A 552 -13.96 -5.71 -5.52
CA PHE A 552 -14.32 -4.37 -5.95
C PHE A 552 -14.61 -3.50 -4.71
N ASP A 553 -14.20 -2.27 -4.65
CA ASP A 553 -13.51 -1.42 -5.62
C ASP A 553 -12.01 -1.28 -5.32
N ARG A 554 -11.44 -2.14 -4.47
CA ARG A 554 -9.98 -2.21 -4.28
C ARG A 554 -9.29 -2.38 -5.64
N TYR A 555 -9.80 -3.32 -6.46
CA TYR A 555 -9.35 -3.54 -7.83
C TYR A 555 -10.48 -3.28 -8.84
N ASP A 556 -10.11 -3.02 -10.08
CA ASP A 556 -11.05 -2.89 -11.17
C ASP A 556 -11.83 -4.21 -11.40
N ARG A 557 -13.04 -4.07 -11.92
CA ARG A 557 -13.84 -5.23 -12.32
C ARG A 557 -13.31 -5.79 -13.63
N ASN A 558 -12.88 -7.05 -13.63
CA ASN A 558 -12.63 -7.74 -14.89
C ASN A 558 -13.97 -7.98 -15.59
N LEU A 559 -14.14 -7.48 -16.81
CA LEU A 559 -15.37 -7.63 -17.57
C LEU A 559 -15.45 -8.98 -18.30
N ASN A 560 -14.47 -9.87 -18.11
CA ASN A 560 -14.34 -11.22 -18.67
C ASN A 560 -14.17 -11.27 -20.21
N THR A 561 -13.98 -10.12 -20.86
CA THR A 561 -13.86 -10.03 -22.33
C THR A 561 -12.44 -10.23 -22.84
N GLY A 562 -11.43 -10.13 -21.96
CA GLY A 562 -10.02 -10.09 -22.35
C GLY A 562 -9.57 -8.74 -22.92
N ARG A 563 -10.42 -7.70 -22.84
CA ARG A 563 -10.11 -6.31 -23.28
C ARG A 563 -10.11 -5.40 -22.05
N PHE A 564 -8.96 -4.83 -21.75
CA PHE A 564 -8.79 -4.00 -20.57
C PHE A 564 -9.15 -2.54 -20.84
N ALA A 565 -9.77 -1.88 -19.86
CA ALA A 565 -9.97 -0.44 -19.70
C ALA A 565 -10.81 0.30 -20.77
N PHE A 566 -10.77 -0.12 -22.03
CA PHE A 566 -11.41 0.58 -23.16
C PHE A 566 -12.70 -0.08 -23.62
N ASP A 567 -13.18 -1.07 -22.88
CA ASP A 567 -14.38 -1.87 -23.19
C ASP A 567 -15.51 -1.58 -22.20
N ASP A 568 -16.74 -1.70 -22.65
CA ASP A 568 -17.96 -1.59 -21.86
C ASP A 568 -18.85 -2.84 -21.95
N GLU A 569 -18.42 -3.84 -22.73
CA GLU A 569 -19.10 -5.14 -22.81
C GLU A 569 -18.88 -5.93 -21.51
N ILE A 570 -19.95 -6.46 -20.95
CA ILE A 570 -19.92 -7.25 -19.72
C ILE A 570 -20.34 -8.69 -20.02
N VAL A 571 -19.50 -9.64 -19.67
CA VAL A 571 -19.74 -11.07 -19.88
C VAL A 571 -19.75 -11.80 -18.54
N PRO A 572 -20.87 -12.33 -18.05
CA PRO A 572 -20.87 -13.26 -16.92
C PRO A 572 -20.10 -14.53 -17.27
N ALA A 573 -19.37 -15.08 -16.31
CA ALA A 573 -18.54 -16.26 -16.51
C ALA A 573 -18.79 -17.33 -15.43
N GLU A 574 -18.85 -18.60 -15.86
CA GLU A 574 -18.83 -19.74 -14.95
C GLU A 574 -17.39 -20.05 -14.57
N GLN A 575 -17.13 -20.09 -13.29
CA GLN A 575 -15.85 -20.44 -12.70
C GLN A 575 -15.90 -21.85 -12.14
N THR A 576 -14.83 -22.62 -12.31
CA THR A 576 -14.69 -23.96 -11.78
C THR A 576 -13.37 -24.04 -11.00
N VAL A 577 -13.43 -24.42 -9.74
CA VAL A 577 -12.26 -24.63 -8.85
C VAL A 577 -12.10 -26.12 -8.60
N HIS A 578 -10.92 -26.65 -8.91
CA HIS A 578 -10.57 -28.06 -8.75
C HIS A 578 -9.76 -28.26 -7.47
N HIS A 579 -10.01 -29.38 -6.83
CA HIS A 579 -9.31 -29.81 -5.62
C HIS A 579 -8.06 -30.62 -5.91
#